data_4b216b946856616e67c2f86b7839f11c
#
_entry.id   4b216b946856616e67c2f86b7839f11c
#
_cell.length_a   1.000
_cell.length_b   1.000
_cell.length_c   1.000
_cell.angle_alpha   90.00
_cell.angle_beta   90.00
_cell.angle_gamma   90.00
#
_symmetry.space_group_name_H-M   'P 1'
#
loop_
_entity.id
_entity.type
_entity.pdbx_description
1 polymer ?
#
loop_
_entity_poly.entity_id
_entity_poly.type
_entity_poly.pdbx_seq_one_letter_code
_entity_poly.pdbx_strand_id
1 'polypeptide(L)'
;MGNFCLLTLAWIITGCSDPSPSQQLAISLSRIALESQWQASGIPEQGPTEVAKGVLRIGEGSPMTGIRFVGDWEALNLPWIDYSLTFEARRVEGQDFFATCTFPVGSPDRCVSLVVGGWGGGLVGISCIDQLDASENNTRGEMAFNNGTWYQFRIEVREDDLQVWINGAPMVIVSIKGRQLSLRSGDIDSCVPLGFATWRSVGEISSIVVERL
;
A
#
# COMPACT_ATOMS: atom_id res chain seq x y z
N MET A 1 22.88 51.91 60.77
CA MET A 1 21.87 51.92 59.73
C MET A 1 22.37 51.01 58.61
N GLY A 2 21.99 49.75 58.63
CA GLY A 2 22.46 48.75 57.71
C GLY A 2 21.28 48.27 56.88
N ASN A 3 21.33 48.50 55.62
CA ASN A 3 20.34 48.01 54.68
C ASN A 3 20.66 46.54 54.32
N PHE A 4 19.74 45.63 54.67
CA PHE A 4 19.73 44.24 54.18
C PHE A 4 19.01 44.18 52.84
N CYS A 5 19.73 43.81 51.78
CA CYS A 5 19.19 43.55 50.49
C CYS A 5 18.83 42.05 50.41
N LEU A 6 17.54 41.73 50.38
CA LEU A 6 17.05 40.35 50.10
C LEU A 6 17.15 40.07 48.66
N LEU A 7 18.02 39.13 48.30
CA LEU A 7 18.06 38.50 46.95
C LEU A 7 17.03 37.36 46.92
N THR A 8 15.95 37.55 46.15
CA THR A 8 15.01 36.50 45.83
C THR A 8 15.56 35.70 44.66
N LEU A 9 15.94 34.42 44.90
CA LEU A 9 16.25 33.46 43.86
C LEU A 9 14.93 33.00 43.18
N ALA A 10 14.74 33.39 41.93
CA ALA A 10 13.69 32.82 41.10
C ALA A 10 14.14 31.45 40.52
N TRP A 11 13.47 30.38 40.90
CA TRP A 11 13.64 29.08 40.31
C TRP A 11 12.96 29.08 38.93
N ILE A 12 13.76 29.00 37.87
CA ILE A 12 13.27 28.73 36.53
C ILE A 12 13.01 27.21 36.44
N ILE A 13 11.76 26.82 36.52
CA ILE A 13 11.34 25.46 36.21
C ILE A 13 11.37 25.35 34.69
N THR A 14 12.44 24.78 34.14
CA THR A 14 12.44 24.31 32.77
C THR A 14 11.53 23.10 32.70
N GLY A 15 10.29 23.31 32.26
CA GLY A 15 9.38 22.24 31.95
C GLY A 15 9.97 21.42 30.77
N CYS A 16 10.47 20.21 31.07
CA CYS A 16 10.58 19.18 30.06
C CYS A 16 9.17 18.88 29.60
N SER A 17 8.79 19.37 28.45
CA SER A 17 7.63 18.86 27.73
C SER A 17 7.98 17.45 27.30
N ASP A 18 7.30 16.44 27.86
CA ASP A 18 7.31 15.09 27.36
C ASP A 18 6.93 15.12 25.88
N PRO A 19 7.62 14.36 25.02
CA PRO A 19 7.21 14.29 23.61
C PRO A 19 5.79 13.73 23.55
N SER A 20 4.91 14.46 22.89
CA SER A 20 3.54 14.06 22.61
C SER A 20 3.51 12.64 22.04
N PRO A 21 2.69 11.69 22.58
CA PRO A 21 2.56 10.35 22.03
C PRO A 21 1.75 10.43 20.74
N SER A 22 2.42 10.49 19.62
CA SER A 22 1.98 10.08 18.27
C SER A 22 2.68 10.88 17.16
N GLN A 23 4.00 10.74 17.03
CA GLN A 23 4.54 10.74 15.67
C GLN A 23 4.27 9.35 15.13
N GLN A 24 3.14 9.19 14.44
CA GLN A 24 2.87 8.04 13.60
C GLN A 24 4.06 7.88 12.65
N LEU A 25 4.80 6.79 12.79
CA LEU A 25 6.03 6.60 12.04
C LEU A 25 5.64 6.14 10.62
N ALA A 26 5.54 7.08 9.70
CA ALA A 26 5.35 6.79 8.28
C ALA A 26 6.63 6.18 7.70
N ILE A 27 6.53 5.00 7.09
CA ILE A 27 7.64 4.27 6.51
C ILE A 27 7.50 4.29 4.99
N SER A 28 8.39 5.05 4.32
CA SER A 28 8.44 5.05 2.86
C SER A 28 9.19 3.81 2.35
N LEU A 29 8.50 2.94 1.64
CA LEU A 29 9.04 1.72 1.03
C LEU A 29 9.63 1.95 -0.37
N SER A 30 9.36 3.07 -1.00
CA SER A 30 9.94 3.47 -2.29
C SER A 30 11.18 4.33 -2.15
N ARG A 31 11.69 4.56 -0.91
CA ARG A 31 12.96 5.28 -0.71
C ARG A 31 14.14 4.52 -1.33
N ILE A 32 15.13 5.23 -1.84
CA ILE A 32 16.32 4.66 -2.51
C ILE A 32 17.02 3.58 -1.66
N ALA A 33 17.10 3.75 -0.35
CA ALA A 33 17.71 2.77 0.57
C ALA A 33 16.98 1.40 0.59
N LEU A 34 15.74 1.30 0.12
CA LEU A 34 14.94 0.08 0.07
C LEU A 34 14.67 -0.41 -1.36
N GLU A 35 15.23 0.21 -2.39
CA GLU A 35 15.01 -0.22 -3.79
C GLU A 35 15.41 -1.68 -4.02
N SER A 36 16.51 -2.15 -3.42
CA SER A 36 16.96 -3.53 -3.51
C SER A 36 16.05 -4.54 -2.80
N GLN A 37 15.11 -4.07 -1.98
CA GLN A 37 14.12 -4.90 -1.29
C GLN A 37 12.88 -5.17 -2.16
N TRP A 38 12.79 -4.58 -3.34
CA TRP A 38 11.77 -4.88 -4.32
C TRP A 38 12.34 -5.83 -5.37
N GLN A 39 11.70 -6.97 -5.57
CA GLN A 39 12.16 -8.02 -6.48
C GLN A 39 11.02 -8.50 -7.37
N ALA A 40 11.38 -8.96 -8.57
CA ALA A 40 10.45 -9.66 -9.44
C ALA A 40 9.79 -10.83 -8.68
N SER A 41 8.47 -10.99 -8.84
CA SER A 41 7.72 -12.02 -8.11
C SER A 41 8.00 -13.45 -8.58
N GLY A 42 8.65 -13.63 -9.74
CA GLY A 42 8.98 -14.94 -10.29
C GLY A 42 7.78 -15.63 -10.95
N ILE A 43 6.82 -14.86 -11.41
CA ILE A 43 5.67 -15.36 -12.21
C ILE A 43 6.19 -15.93 -13.54
N PRO A 44 5.72 -17.10 -13.97
CA PRO A 44 6.10 -17.65 -15.29
C PRO A 44 5.81 -16.67 -16.43
N GLU A 45 6.75 -16.52 -17.35
CA GLU A 45 6.64 -15.64 -18.53
C GLU A 45 6.37 -14.16 -18.18
N GLN A 46 6.70 -13.72 -16.94
CA GLN A 46 6.58 -12.32 -16.58
C GLN A 46 7.51 -11.43 -17.42
N GLY A 47 7.08 -10.20 -17.64
CA GLY A 47 7.88 -9.16 -18.27
C GLY A 47 8.98 -8.61 -17.36
N PRO A 48 9.76 -7.62 -17.86
CA PRO A 48 10.82 -7.00 -17.07
C PRO A 48 10.26 -6.16 -15.92
N THR A 49 11.01 -6.14 -14.80
CA THR A 49 10.77 -5.23 -13.67
C THR A 49 12.01 -4.39 -13.44
N GLU A 50 11.82 -3.12 -13.13
CA GLU A 50 12.89 -2.19 -12.81
C GLU A 50 12.51 -1.38 -11.56
N VAL A 51 13.49 -1.14 -10.70
CA VAL A 51 13.32 -0.26 -9.53
C VAL A 51 14.43 0.78 -9.56
N ALA A 52 14.07 2.02 -9.77
CA ALA A 52 15.02 3.12 -9.86
C ALA A 52 14.40 4.45 -9.39
N LYS A 53 15.15 5.20 -8.60
CA LYS A 53 14.78 6.55 -8.12
C LYS A 53 13.40 6.59 -7.43
N GLY A 54 13.09 5.52 -6.67
CA GLY A 54 11.82 5.41 -5.95
C GLY A 54 10.62 5.03 -6.80
N VAL A 55 10.83 4.66 -8.07
CA VAL A 55 9.79 4.20 -8.98
C VAL A 55 9.97 2.71 -9.28
N LEU A 56 8.91 1.94 -9.12
CA LEU A 56 8.80 0.55 -9.55
C LEU A 56 8.15 0.56 -10.93
N ARG A 57 8.85 0.09 -11.96
CA ARG A 57 8.32 -0.12 -13.30
C ARG A 57 8.08 -1.61 -13.51
N ILE A 58 6.86 -1.96 -13.88
CA ILE A 58 6.40 -3.33 -14.12
C ILE A 58 6.02 -3.42 -15.59
N GLY A 59 6.78 -4.18 -16.35
CA GLY A 59 6.57 -4.36 -17.78
C GLY A 59 5.42 -5.29 -18.10
N GLU A 60 5.07 -5.35 -19.38
CA GLU A 60 4.07 -6.28 -19.88
C GLU A 60 4.56 -7.73 -19.77
N GLY A 61 3.71 -8.62 -19.25
CA GLY A 61 3.94 -10.06 -19.17
C GLY A 61 2.99 -10.86 -20.05
N SER A 62 3.16 -12.18 -20.05
CA SER A 62 2.30 -13.12 -20.78
C SER A 62 1.63 -14.12 -19.83
N PRO A 63 0.51 -13.76 -19.16
CA PRO A 63 -0.13 -12.44 -19.22
C PRO A 63 0.26 -11.47 -18.10
N MET A 64 0.84 -11.96 -16.96
CA MET A 64 1.05 -11.19 -15.72
C MET A 64 2.52 -10.90 -15.48
N THR A 65 2.82 -9.71 -14.94
CA THR A 65 4.10 -9.39 -14.33
C THR A 65 3.87 -8.92 -12.91
N GLY A 66 4.70 -9.40 -11.97
CA GLY A 66 4.62 -9.00 -10.57
C GLY A 66 5.97 -8.55 -10.01
N ILE A 67 5.90 -7.67 -9.02
CA ILE A 67 7.01 -7.25 -8.17
C ILE A 67 6.55 -7.32 -6.71
N ARG A 68 7.42 -7.80 -5.82
CA ARG A 68 7.09 -7.93 -4.40
C ARG A 68 8.17 -7.30 -3.51
N PHE A 69 7.75 -6.84 -2.36
CA PHE A 69 8.64 -6.39 -1.30
C PHE A 69 9.17 -7.59 -0.50
N VAL A 70 10.49 -7.73 -0.43
CA VAL A 70 11.20 -8.81 0.28
C VAL A 70 11.98 -8.29 1.49
N GLY A 71 11.78 -7.03 1.86
CA GLY A 71 12.41 -6.43 3.03
C GLY A 71 11.94 -7.10 4.33
N ASP A 72 12.78 -7.01 5.35
CA ASP A 72 12.47 -7.52 6.67
C ASP A 72 11.35 -6.68 7.32
N TRP A 73 10.15 -7.27 7.37
CA TRP A 73 8.93 -6.64 7.87
C TRP A 73 9.04 -6.25 9.35
N GLU A 74 9.64 -7.13 10.15
CA GLU A 74 9.83 -6.91 11.59
C GLU A 74 10.92 -5.85 11.86
N ALA A 75 12.05 -5.92 11.16
CA ALA A 75 13.11 -4.94 11.29
C ALA A 75 12.67 -3.51 10.88
N LEU A 76 11.73 -3.41 9.95
CA LEU A 76 11.11 -2.16 9.55
C LEU A 76 9.93 -1.76 10.44
N ASN A 77 9.55 -2.60 11.42
CA ASN A 77 8.41 -2.39 12.31
C ASN A 77 7.10 -2.10 11.54
N LEU A 78 6.89 -2.79 10.42
CA LEU A 78 5.70 -2.65 9.60
C LEU A 78 4.50 -3.34 10.28
N PRO A 79 3.32 -2.73 10.29
CA PRO A 79 2.12 -3.32 10.87
C PRO A 79 1.48 -4.36 9.94
N TRP A 80 0.85 -5.39 10.51
CA TRP A 80 0.02 -6.34 9.79
C TRP A 80 -1.46 -5.94 9.74
N ILE A 81 -1.88 -5.05 10.65
CA ILE A 81 -3.24 -4.53 10.83
C ILE A 81 -3.18 -3.09 11.35
N ASP A 82 -4.25 -2.35 11.27
CA ASP A 82 -4.38 -0.95 11.69
C ASP A 82 -3.33 -0.06 11.05
N TYR A 83 -3.33 -0.06 9.72
CA TYR A 83 -2.43 0.76 8.92
C TYR A 83 -3.09 1.36 7.70
N SER A 84 -2.49 2.43 7.19
CA SER A 84 -2.74 2.92 5.85
C SER A 84 -1.54 2.59 4.94
N LEU A 85 -1.84 2.17 3.73
CA LEU A 85 -0.90 2.06 2.62
C LEU A 85 -1.28 3.09 1.57
N THR A 86 -0.37 4.01 1.28
CA THR A 86 -0.53 4.99 0.20
C THR A 86 0.50 4.77 -0.88
N PHE A 87 0.12 5.00 -2.11
CA PHE A 87 1.02 4.97 -3.26
C PHE A 87 0.45 5.78 -4.42
N GLU A 88 1.29 6.10 -5.37
CA GLU A 88 0.90 6.65 -6.67
C GLU A 88 1.15 5.60 -7.74
N ALA A 89 0.24 5.50 -8.72
CA ALA A 89 0.43 4.61 -9.84
C ALA A 89 -0.11 5.21 -11.14
N ARG A 90 0.50 4.79 -12.25
CA ARG A 90 -0.02 5.08 -13.60
C ARG A 90 0.09 3.87 -14.51
N ARG A 91 -0.84 3.74 -15.42
CA ARG A 91 -0.71 2.85 -16.57
C ARG A 91 0.08 3.59 -17.65
N VAL A 92 1.21 3.02 -18.06
CA VAL A 92 2.05 3.58 -19.13
C VAL A 92 1.52 3.11 -20.48
N GLU A 93 1.26 1.79 -20.59
CA GLU A 93 0.78 1.12 -21.80
C GLU A 93 -0.20 0.00 -21.43
N GLY A 94 -1.02 -0.43 -22.39
CA GLY A 94 -2.00 -1.50 -22.18
C GLY A 94 -3.40 -0.99 -21.86
N GLN A 95 -4.30 -1.92 -21.51
CA GLN A 95 -5.72 -1.64 -21.30
C GLN A 95 -6.33 -2.41 -20.11
N ASP A 96 -5.52 -3.16 -19.35
CA ASP A 96 -5.99 -3.94 -18.22
C ASP A 96 -5.33 -3.45 -16.93
N PHE A 97 -5.39 -4.24 -15.84
CA PHE A 97 -4.87 -3.77 -14.58
C PHE A 97 -3.36 -3.46 -14.63
N PHE A 98 -2.96 -2.37 -13.96
CA PHE A 98 -1.63 -1.79 -14.08
C PHE A 98 -0.93 -1.57 -12.74
N ALA A 99 -1.66 -1.74 -11.63
CA ALA A 99 -1.17 -1.54 -10.27
C ALA A 99 -2.01 -2.34 -9.27
N THR A 100 -2.41 -3.58 -9.63
CA THR A 100 -3.07 -4.46 -8.66
C THR A 100 -2.15 -4.65 -7.48
N CYS A 101 -2.60 -4.20 -6.29
CA CYS A 101 -1.82 -4.18 -5.07
C CYS A 101 -2.24 -5.32 -4.16
N THR A 102 -1.32 -6.25 -3.88
CA THR A 102 -1.48 -7.27 -2.83
C THR A 102 -0.97 -6.71 -1.52
N PHE A 103 -1.72 -6.91 -0.43
CA PHE A 103 -1.35 -6.41 0.90
C PHE A 103 -1.91 -7.31 2.02
N PRO A 104 -1.26 -7.34 3.20
CA PRO A 104 -1.66 -8.19 4.31
C PRO A 104 -2.83 -7.60 5.12
N VAL A 105 -3.64 -8.49 5.72
CA VAL A 105 -4.74 -8.15 6.61
C VAL A 105 -4.64 -8.98 7.88
N GLY A 106 -3.88 -8.53 8.86
CA GLY A 106 -3.69 -9.14 10.17
C GLY A 106 -2.54 -10.15 10.28
N SER A 107 -2.07 -10.74 9.18
CA SER A 107 -0.90 -11.65 9.16
C SER A 107 -0.28 -11.75 7.78
N PRO A 108 0.98 -12.25 7.65
CA PRO A 108 1.63 -12.42 6.35
C PRO A 108 0.92 -13.41 5.42
N ASP A 109 0.22 -14.38 5.99
CA ASP A 109 -0.47 -15.44 5.23
C ASP A 109 -1.91 -15.06 4.85
N ARG A 110 -2.42 -13.97 5.39
CA ARG A 110 -3.77 -13.48 5.11
C ARG A 110 -3.69 -12.19 4.30
N CYS A 111 -3.63 -12.33 2.99
CA CYS A 111 -3.55 -11.22 2.04
C CYS A 111 -4.77 -11.14 1.14
N VAL A 112 -5.02 -9.95 0.63
CA VAL A 112 -6.00 -9.67 -0.43
C VAL A 112 -5.34 -8.78 -1.49
N SER A 113 -5.98 -8.64 -2.65
CA SER A 113 -5.53 -7.72 -3.70
C SER A 113 -6.57 -6.64 -3.99
N LEU A 114 -6.15 -5.38 -4.02
CA LEU A 114 -6.89 -4.31 -4.66
C LEU A 114 -6.63 -4.39 -6.16
N VAL A 115 -7.63 -4.79 -6.92
CA VAL A 115 -7.58 -4.74 -8.39
C VAL A 115 -7.77 -3.29 -8.85
N VAL A 116 -6.91 -2.82 -9.75
CA VAL A 116 -6.93 -1.44 -10.28
C VAL A 116 -6.92 -1.48 -11.81
N GLY A 117 -8.05 -1.17 -12.41
CA GLY A 117 -8.21 -1.15 -13.85
C GLY A 117 -8.33 -2.54 -14.50
N GLY A 118 -8.90 -3.50 -13.78
CA GLY A 118 -9.11 -4.84 -14.31
C GLY A 118 -10.24 -4.96 -15.32
N TRP A 119 -10.39 -6.16 -15.89
CA TRP A 119 -11.46 -6.54 -16.83
C TRP A 119 -11.63 -5.56 -17.99
N GLY A 120 -10.54 -5.24 -18.65
CA GLY A 120 -10.53 -4.32 -19.79
C GLY A 120 -10.38 -2.85 -19.40
N GLY A 121 -9.89 -2.57 -18.19
CA GLY A 121 -9.33 -1.27 -17.83
C GLY A 121 -10.10 -0.43 -16.82
N GLY A 122 -11.28 -0.84 -16.39
CA GLY A 122 -12.12 0.01 -15.56
C GLY A 122 -12.46 -0.54 -14.16
N LEU A 123 -12.36 -1.85 -13.94
CA LEU A 123 -12.79 -2.44 -12.69
C LEU A 123 -11.83 -2.13 -11.54
N VAL A 124 -12.41 -1.74 -10.40
CA VAL A 124 -11.73 -1.59 -9.12
C VAL A 124 -12.48 -2.39 -8.06
N GLY A 125 -11.75 -3.11 -7.19
CA GLY A 125 -12.35 -3.87 -6.10
C GLY A 125 -11.35 -4.77 -5.38
N ILE A 126 -11.78 -5.37 -4.28
CA ILE A 126 -10.97 -6.29 -3.46
C ILE A 126 -11.18 -7.73 -3.90
N SER A 127 -10.11 -8.44 -4.12
CA SER A 127 -10.10 -9.87 -4.50
C SER A 127 -9.23 -10.69 -3.54
N CYS A 128 -9.76 -11.75 -2.84
CA CYS A 128 -11.14 -12.23 -2.83
C CYS A 128 -11.77 -12.02 -1.46
N ILE A 129 -13.07 -11.81 -1.44
CA ILE A 129 -13.88 -11.80 -0.22
C ILE A 129 -14.92 -12.93 -0.34
N ASP A 130 -14.93 -13.88 0.63
CA ASP A 130 -15.79 -15.06 0.63
C ASP A 130 -15.68 -15.87 -0.68
N GLN A 131 -14.48 -16.03 -1.19
CA GLN A 131 -14.13 -16.72 -2.44
C GLN A 131 -14.61 -16.02 -3.72
N LEU A 132 -15.25 -14.85 -3.60
CA LEU A 132 -15.67 -14.03 -4.76
C LEU A 132 -14.59 -13.03 -5.11
N ASP A 133 -14.23 -12.91 -6.37
CA ASP A 133 -13.26 -11.93 -6.82
C ASP A 133 -13.84 -10.51 -6.92
N ALA A 134 -13.01 -9.54 -7.28
CA ALA A 134 -13.39 -8.13 -7.35
C ALA A 134 -14.57 -7.84 -8.29
N SER A 135 -14.80 -8.69 -9.30
CA SER A 135 -15.90 -8.53 -10.26
C SER A 135 -17.23 -9.06 -9.73
N GLU A 136 -17.21 -9.90 -8.69
CA GLU A 136 -18.35 -10.68 -8.21
C GLU A 136 -18.83 -10.29 -6.82
N ASN A 137 -17.97 -9.61 -6.02
CA ASN A 137 -18.32 -9.22 -4.66
C ASN A 137 -18.78 -7.77 -4.57
N ASN A 138 -19.23 -7.35 -3.39
CA ASN A 138 -19.82 -6.04 -3.13
C ASN A 138 -18.81 -4.87 -3.10
N THR A 139 -17.53 -5.12 -3.36
CA THR A 139 -16.52 -4.06 -3.48
C THR A 139 -16.33 -3.60 -4.92
N ARG A 140 -17.00 -4.23 -5.88
CA ARG A 140 -16.91 -3.87 -7.29
C ARG A 140 -17.28 -2.42 -7.52
N GLY A 141 -16.35 -1.67 -8.07
CA GLY A 141 -16.51 -0.32 -8.58
C GLY A 141 -15.96 -0.19 -9.98
N GLU A 142 -16.23 0.92 -10.63
CA GLU A 142 -15.72 1.21 -11.97
C GLU A 142 -15.16 2.63 -12.02
N MET A 143 -13.98 2.77 -12.63
CA MET A 143 -13.30 4.04 -12.86
C MET A 143 -12.53 3.99 -14.17
N ALA A 144 -12.62 5.05 -14.97
CA ALA A 144 -11.79 5.19 -16.17
C ALA A 144 -10.37 5.63 -15.80
N PHE A 145 -9.37 4.93 -16.31
CA PHE A 145 -7.96 5.25 -16.14
C PHE A 145 -7.34 5.62 -17.48
N ASN A 146 -6.77 6.82 -17.57
CA ASN A 146 -6.05 7.29 -18.75
C ASN A 146 -4.57 6.89 -18.66
N ASN A 147 -4.01 6.38 -19.75
CA ASN A 147 -2.58 6.07 -19.83
C ASN A 147 -1.75 7.35 -19.61
N GLY A 148 -0.63 7.22 -18.90
CA GLY A 148 0.26 8.31 -18.55
C GLY A 148 -0.19 9.18 -17.37
N THR A 149 -1.42 9.06 -16.89
CA THR A 149 -1.95 9.84 -15.75
C THR A 149 -1.61 9.15 -14.45
N TRP A 150 -1.02 9.87 -13.51
CA TRP A 150 -0.80 9.41 -12.15
C TRP A 150 -2.08 9.51 -11.32
N TYR A 151 -2.39 8.45 -10.57
CA TYR A 151 -3.49 8.36 -9.61
C TYR A 151 -2.92 8.08 -8.23
N GLN A 152 -3.47 8.76 -7.22
CA GLN A 152 -3.11 8.53 -5.82
C GLN A 152 -4.06 7.50 -5.22
N PHE A 153 -3.51 6.51 -4.55
CA PHE A 153 -4.25 5.46 -3.85
C PHE A 153 -3.98 5.55 -2.35
N ARG A 154 -5.02 5.33 -1.57
CA ARG A 154 -4.94 5.12 -0.13
C ARG A 154 -5.79 3.92 0.23
N ILE A 155 -5.20 2.96 0.93
CA ILE A 155 -5.85 1.78 1.48
C ILE A 155 -5.74 1.87 3.00
N GLU A 156 -6.84 1.79 3.73
CA GLU A 156 -6.84 1.62 5.18
C GLU A 156 -7.27 0.20 5.51
N VAL A 157 -6.44 -0.48 6.30
CA VAL A 157 -6.64 -1.83 6.78
C VAL A 157 -6.88 -1.76 8.28
N ARG A 158 -8.10 -2.04 8.69
CA ARG A 158 -8.53 -2.08 10.09
C ARG A 158 -8.98 -3.48 10.48
N GLU A 159 -9.13 -3.74 11.77
CA GLU A 159 -9.55 -5.06 12.26
C GLU A 159 -10.86 -5.54 11.62
N ASP A 160 -11.84 -4.65 11.50
CA ASP A 160 -13.20 -4.98 11.06
C ASP A 160 -13.56 -4.45 9.66
N ASP A 161 -12.73 -3.61 9.02
CA ASP A 161 -13.05 -3.01 7.71
C ASP A 161 -11.83 -2.72 6.83
N LEU A 162 -12.08 -2.67 5.54
CA LEU A 162 -11.16 -2.18 4.51
C LEU A 162 -11.78 -0.97 3.82
N GLN A 163 -10.98 0.08 3.62
CA GLN A 163 -11.39 1.29 2.93
C GLN A 163 -10.36 1.67 1.89
N VAL A 164 -10.81 2.09 0.71
CA VAL A 164 -9.95 2.51 -0.41
C VAL A 164 -10.42 3.83 -0.96
N TRP A 165 -9.49 4.73 -1.18
CA TRP A 165 -9.70 6.01 -1.88
C TRP A 165 -8.80 6.08 -3.10
N ILE A 166 -9.32 6.69 -4.17
CA ILE A 166 -8.54 7.04 -5.36
C ILE A 166 -8.69 8.53 -5.58
N ASN A 167 -7.56 9.26 -5.64
CA ASN A 167 -7.53 10.73 -5.72
C ASN A 167 -8.39 11.42 -4.64
N GLY A 168 -8.41 10.85 -3.42
CA GLY A 168 -9.20 11.35 -2.30
C GLY A 168 -10.69 11.01 -2.33
N ALA A 169 -11.22 10.43 -3.41
CA ALA A 169 -12.60 9.98 -3.49
C ALA A 169 -12.73 8.52 -2.97
N PRO A 170 -13.71 8.20 -2.12
CA PRO A 170 -13.92 6.84 -1.63
C PRO A 170 -14.35 5.93 -2.79
N MET A 171 -13.70 4.78 -2.90
CA MET A 171 -13.96 3.77 -3.94
C MET A 171 -14.49 2.47 -3.35
N VAL A 172 -13.91 2.01 -2.23
CA VAL A 172 -14.35 0.81 -1.51
C VAL A 172 -14.49 1.15 -0.04
N ILE A 173 -15.59 0.75 0.57
CA ILE A 173 -15.80 0.71 2.01
C ILE A 173 -16.52 -0.59 2.31
N VAL A 174 -15.84 -1.53 3.00
CA VAL A 174 -16.38 -2.87 3.22
C VAL A 174 -16.03 -3.40 4.60
N SER A 175 -17.02 -3.96 5.32
CA SER A 175 -16.74 -4.72 6.53
C SER A 175 -16.18 -6.09 6.17
N ILE A 176 -15.09 -6.45 6.85
CA ILE A 176 -14.40 -7.75 6.72
C ILE A 176 -14.58 -8.63 7.95
N LYS A 177 -15.37 -8.16 8.93
CA LYS A 177 -15.66 -8.90 10.15
C LYS A 177 -16.35 -10.22 9.86
N GLY A 178 -15.68 -11.31 10.25
CA GLY A 178 -16.19 -12.66 10.02
C GLY A 178 -16.18 -13.11 8.56
N ARG A 179 -15.53 -12.32 7.65
CA ARG A 179 -15.42 -12.67 6.23
C ARG A 179 -14.16 -13.51 5.98
N GLN A 180 -14.25 -14.40 5.00
CA GLN A 180 -13.10 -15.13 4.49
C GLN A 180 -12.36 -14.23 3.50
N LEU A 181 -11.09 -13.93 3.81
CA LEU A 181 -10.21 -13.16 2.93
C LEU A 181 -9.14 -14.09 2.35
N SER A 182 -8.90 -13.97 1.05
CA SER A 182 -7.88 -14.74 0.35
C SER A 182 -7.41 -14.00 -0.92
N LEU A 183 -6.34 -14.47 -1.51
CA LEU A 183 -5.99 -14.11 -2.87
C LEU A 183 -6.83 -14.93 -3.86
N ARG A 184 -6.96 -14.44 -5.07
CA ARG A 184 -7.42 -15.25 -6.20
C ARG A 184 -6.33 -16.26 -6.53
N SER A 185 -6.66 -17.55 -6.51
CA SER A 185 -5.69 -18.59 -6.82
C SER A 185 -5.03 -18.36 -8.18
N GLY A 186 -3.70 -18.42 -8.23
CA GLY A 186 -2.89 -18.23 -9.42
C GLY A 186 -1.65 -17.38 -9.18
N ASP A 187 -1.14 -16.75 -10.23
CA ASP A 187 0.15 -16.05 -10.25
C ASP A 187 0.26 -14.91 -9.23
N ILE A 188 -0.86 -14.30 -8.85
CA ILE A 188 -0.88 -13.21 -7.86
C ILE A 188 -0.39 -13.64 -6.48
N ASP A 189 -0.44 -14.94 -6.16
CA ASP A 189 0.08 -15.51 -4.90
C ASP A 189 1.58 -15.24 -4.74
N SER A 190 2.30 -15.01 -5.83
CA SER A 190 3.73 -14.66 -5.81
C SER A 190 4.00 -13.22 -5.36
N CYS A 191 2.98 -12.40 -5.17
CA CYS A 191 3.11 -10.99 -4.77
C CYS A 191 2.97 -10.75 -3.25
N VAL A 192 2.92 -11.81 -2.43
CA VAL A 192 2.81 -11.70 -0.96
C VAL A 192 4.13 -11.32 -0.29
N PRO A 193 4.08 -10.70 0.93
CA PRO A 193 2.90 -10.17 1.61
C PRO A 193 2.47 -8.80 1.06
N LEU A 194 3.37 -8.07 0.39
CA LEU A 194 3.13 -6.79 -0.26
C LEU A 194 3.76 -6.81 -1.65
N GLY A 195 2.95 -6.51 -2.66
CA GLY A 195 3.43 -6.47 -4.03
C GLY A 195 2.46 -5.81 -4.99
N PHE A 196 2.92 -5.62 -6.20
CA PHE A 196 2.14 -5.04 -7.29
C PHE A 196 2.21 -5.92 -8.53
N ALA A 197 1.14 -5.95 -9.29
CA ALA A 197 1.08 -6.71 -10.53
C ALA A 197 0.39 -5.94 -11.66
N THR A 198 0.76 -6.29 -12.89
CA THR A 198 0.14 -5.82 -14.13
C THR A 198 -0.36 -7.01 -14.95
N TRP A 199 -1.35 -6.78 -15.80
CA TRP A 199 -1.87 -7.78 -16.74
C TRP A 199 -1.87 -7.19 -18.15
N ARG A 200 -1.02 -7.74 -19.04
CA ARG A 200 -0.87 -7.23 -20.42
C ARG A 200 -0.81 -5.71 -20.49
N SER A 201 -0.14 -5.12 -19.52
CA SER A 201 -0.02 -3.67 -19.32
C SER A 201 1.34 -3.35 -18.75
N VAL A 202 1.77 -2.11 -18.95
CA VAL A 202 2.94 -1.54 -18.29
C VAL A 202 2.48 -0.56 -17.23
N GLY A 203 2.89 -0.79 -15.98
CA GLY A 203 2.57 0.06 -14.84
C GLY A 203 3.82 0.69 -14.22
N GLU A 204 3.64 1.85 -13.61
CA GLU A 204 4.63 2.46 -12.73
C GLU A 204 3.99 2.80 -11.39
N ILE A 205 4.71 2.50 -10.31
CA ILE A 205 4.29 2.75 -8.93
C ILE A 205 5.37 3.55 -8.21
N SER A 206 4.98 4.56 -7.44
CA SER A 206 5.88 5.41 -6.66
C SER A 206 5.24 5.82 -5.33
N SER A 207 6.00 6.56 -4.50
CA SER A 207 5.49 7.16 -3.25
C SER A 207 4.82 6.16 -2.31
N ILE A 208 5.37 4.92 -2.23
CA ILE A 208 4.80 3.85 -1.41
C ILE A 208 5.12 4.13 0.06
N VAL A 209 4.08 4.35 0.86
CA VAL A 209 4.20 4.66 2.30
C VAL A 209 3.24 3.80 3.11
N VAL A 210 3.76 3.19 4.17
CA VAL A 210 2.97 2.50 5.20
C VAL A 210 3.00 3.32 6.48
N GLU A 211 1.84 3.56 7.08
CA GLU A 211 1.68 4.33 8.30
C GLU A 211 0.69 3.62 9.24
N ARG A 212 1.01 3.55 10.53
CA ARG A 212 0.07 3.01 11.55
C ARG A 212 -1.13 3.95 11.71
N LEU A 213 -2.31 3.40 11.91
CA LEU A 213 -3.55 4.15 12.18
C LEU A 213 -3.78 4.28 13.68
#